data_f6095139d0143d043db2c9f67143dff2
#
_entry.id   f6095139d0143d043db2c9f67143dff2
#
_cell.length_a   1.000
_cell.length_b   1.000
_cell.length_c   1.000
_cell.angle_alpha   90.00
_cell.angle_beta   90.00
_cell.angle_gamma   90.00
#
_symmetry.space_group_name_H-M   'P 1'
#
loop_
_entity.id
_entity.type
_entity.pdbx_description
1 polymer ?
#
loop_
_entity_poly.entity_id
_entity_poly.type
_entity_poly.pdbx_seq_one_letter_code
_entity_poly.pdbx_strand_id
1 'polypeptide(L)'
;MDIILSPFVWLLEWFNSWFNSYGLALILFAVVVKVVLFPLSLKGKRSMIQMNMLSGQMQKLQKQYGNNRERYNLEVQKLYEKEKVNPMGGCLWSFIPLIILMVLYPIIREPIHYMMGINDANALNAIAQTVNWGSVAVDNGWIREAADTFANTAYNQLYLSSLITPDNLSAVQSAATAAGAAGQNIFSINFDFLGLIDLSQIPKLQFWTMEGGFGLFLLPVISAGSSVIFSLISMKTNAVNKQAQQAANNASMRTMMIVSPLISLWIGFTMPAALCVYWIANNLLSMLQEFICGRLLKKDYEKAAAAQAERERLEKEEEKEERRRKAEERAR
;
A
#
# COMPACT_ATOMS: atom_id res chain seq x y z
N MET A 1 -0.04 -11.50 18.27
CA MET A 1 0.00 -10.94 16.90
C MET A 1 -0.14 -12.07 15.87
N ASP A 2 0.39 -13.25 16.17
CA ASP A 2 0.48 -14.40 15.27
C ASP A 2 -0.89 -14.94 14.78
N ILE A 3 -1.92 -14.92 15.63
CA ILE A 3 -3.29 -15.34 15.25
C ILE A 3 -3.86 -14.44 14.11
N ILE A 4 -3.57 -13.14 14.13
CA ILE A 4 -4.04 -12.21 13.09
C ILE A 4 -3.27 -12.41 11.78
N LEU A 5 -1.99 -12.75 11.87
CA LEU A 5 -1.12 -13.00 10.72
C LEU A 5 -1.33 -14.38 10.10
N SER A 6 -1.79 -15.36 10.88
CA SER A 6 -1.96 -16.76 10.47
C SER A 6 -2.66 -16.97 9.12
N PRO A 7 -3.82 -16.35 8.81
CA PRO A 7 -4.47 -16.56 7.51
C PRO A 7 -3.64 -16.00 6.32
N PHE A 8 -2.86 -14.95 6.57
CA PHE A 8 -2.01 -14.35 5.54
C PHE A 8 -0.76 -15.20 5.29
N VAL A 9 -0.16 -15.71 6.37
CA VAL A 9 0.97 -16.66 6.31
C VAL A 9 0.54 -17.92 5.56
N TRP A 10 -0.56 -18.55 5.96
CA TRP A 10 -1.11 -19.73 5.30
C TRP A 10 -1.33 -19.51 3.80
N LEU A 11 -1.87 -18.37 3.42
CA LEU A 11 -2.12 -18.06 2.01
C LEU A 11 -0.81 -17.90 1.21
N LEU A 12 0.21 -17.26 1.79
CA LEU A 12 1.53 -17.11 1.16
C LEU A 12 2.24 -18.46 1.03
N GLU A 13 2.23 -19.29 2.07
CA GLU A 13 2.79 -20.66 2.03
C GLU A 13 2.10 -21.51 0.97
N TRP A 14 0.76 -21.45 0.91
CA TRP A 14 -0.02 -22.19 -0.05
C TRP A 14 0.35 -21.83 -1.50
N PHE A 15 0.45 -20.54 -1.82
CA PHE A 15 0.89 -20.12 -3.14
C PHE A 15 2.37 -20.44 -3.40
N ASN A 16 3.24 -20.27 -2.40
CA ASN A 16 4.66 -20.60 -2.53
C ASN A 16 4.85 -22.12 -2.80
N SER A 17 4.08 -22.98 -2.14
CA SER A 17 4.17 -24.43 -2.35
C SER A 17 3.72 -24.87 -3.75
N TRP A 18 2.78 -24.14 -4.38
CA TRP A 18 2.29 -24.47 -5.71
C TRP A 18 3.19 -24.01 -6.84
N PHE A 19 3.71 -22.79 -6.69
CA PHE A 19 4.42 -22.10 -7.78
C PHE A 19 5.95 -22.09 -7.59
N ASN A 20 6.43 -22.46 -6.43
CA ASN A 20 7.85 -22.41 -6.06
C ASN A 20 8.50 -21.05 -6.46
N SER A 21 7.77 -19.96 -6.25
CA SER A 21 8.21 -18.59 -6.52
C SER A 21 7.58 -17.62 -5.54
N TYR A 22 8.39 -17.04 -4.69
CA TYR A 22 7.94 -16.11 -3.66
C TYR A 22 7.33 -14.83 -4.27
N GLY A 23 7.92 -14.34 -5.35
CA GLY A 23 7.38 -13.18 -6.05
C GLY A 23 5.98 -13.42 -6.63
N LEU A 24 5.76 -14.60 -7.23
CA LEU A 24 4.44 -14.97 -7.74
C LEU A 24 3.44 -15.19 -6.60
N ALA A 25 3.87 -15.78 -5.49
CA ALA A 25 3.05 -15.93 -4.29
C ALA A 25 2.57 -14.56 -3.77
N LEU A 26 3.43 -13.53 -3.73
CA LEU A 26 3.07 -12.17 -3.33
C LEU A 26 2.08 -11.51 -4.30
N ILE A 27 2.24 -11.73 -5.61
CA ILE A 27 1.29 -11.21 -6.61
C ILE A 27 -0.09 -11.85 -6.44
N LEU A 28 -0.15 -13.18 -6.31
CA LEU A 28 -1.41 -13.91 -6.10
C LEU A 28 -2.06 -13.55 -4.77
N PHE A 29 -1.27 -13.38 -3.73
CA PHE A 29 -1.73 -12.85 -2.47
C PHE A 29 -2.41 -11.48 -2.65
N ALA A 30 -1.78 -10.55 -3.38
CA ALA A 30 -2.37 -9.25 -3.66
C ALA A 30 -3.71 -9.37 -4.41
N VAL A 31 -3.83 -10.32 -5.37
CA VAL A 31 -5.08 -10.59 -6.09
C VAL A 31 -6.17 -11.03 -5.12
N VAL A 32 -5.90 -12.03 -4.27
CA VAL A 32 -6.90 -12.55 -3.30
C VAL A 32 -7.36 -11.45 -2.36
N VAL A 33 -6.43 -10.69 -1.78
CA VAL A 33 -6.75 -9.57 -0.89
C VAL A 33 -7.63 -8.53 -1.61
N LYS A 34 -7.32 -8.19 -2.86
CA LYS A 34 -8.13 -7.26 -3.66
C LYS A 34 -9.54 -7.78 -3.93
N VAL A 35 -9.68 -9.06 -4.26
CA VAL A 35 -10.99 -9.67 -4.50
C VAL A 35 -11.84 -9.68 -3.23
N VAL A 36 -11.25 -10.10 -2.11
CA VAL A 36 -11.95 -10.15 -0.80
C VAL A 36 -12.38 -8.75 -0.36
N LEU A 37 -11.52 -7.75 -0.55
CA LEU A 37 -11.80 -6.36 -0.15
C LEU A 37 -12.61 -5.57 -1.20
N PHE A 38 -12.88 -6.15 -2.36
CA PHE A 38 -13.57 -5.45 -3.46
C PHE A 38 -14.95 -4.87 -3.05
N PRO A 39 -15.87 -5.64 -2.42
CA PRO A 39 -17.18 -5.10 -2.02
C PRO A 39 -17.07 -3.91 -1.08
N LEU A 40 -16.08 -3.96 -0.23
CA LEU A 40 -15.78 -2.95 0.76
C LEU A 40 -15.22 -1.68 0.08
N SER A 41 -14.31 -1.85 -0.88
CA SER A 41 -13.77 -0.76 -1.72
C SER A 41 -14.89 -0.05 -2.52
N LEU A 42 -15.87 -0.80 -3.00
CA LEU A 42 -17.01 -0.26 -3.74
C LEU A 42 -17.87 0.65 -2.83
N LYS A 43 -18.11 0.24 -1.57
CA LYS A 43 -18.79 1.09 -0.58
C LYS A 43 -18.02 2.37 -0.28
N GLY A 44 -16.68 2.26 -0.12
CA GLY A 44 -15.82 3.43 0.09
C GLY A 44 -15.86 4.41 -1.08
N LYS A 45 -15.88 3.92 -2.32
CA LYS A 45 -16.02 4.73 -3.52
C LYS A 45 -17.36 5.47 -3.57
N ARG A 46 -18.48 4.83 -3.22
CA ARG A 46 -19.79 5.49 -3.11
C ARG A 46 -19.77 6.62 -2.09
N SER A 47 -19.18 6.39 -0.92
CA SER A 47 -19.03 7.43 0.10
C SER A 47 -18.18 8.61 -0.40
N MET A 48 -17.10 8.35 -1.15
CA MET A 48 -16.29 9.40 -1.79
C MET A 48 -17.09 10.22 -2.81
N ILE A 49 -17.93 9.58 -3.63
CA ILE A 49 -18.82 10.29 -4.58
C ILE A 49 -19.75 11.24 -3.83
N GLN A 50 -20.36 10.77 -2.74
CA GLN A 50 -21.25 11.60 -1.91
C GLN A 50 -20.51 12.78 -1.29
N MET A 51 -19.29 12.58 -0.76
CA MET A 51 -18.45 13.66 -0.25
C MET A 51 -18.11 14.70 -1.33
N ASN A 52 -17.78 14.25 -2.54
CA ASN A 52 -17.44 15.12 -3.65
C ASN A 52 -18.62 16.02 -4.06
N MET A 53 -19.87 15.54 -3.89
CA MET A 53 -21.08 16.36 -4.12
C MET A 53 -21.20 17.56 -3.17
N LEU A 54 -20.57 17.49 -2.00
CA LEU A 54 -20.58 18.56 -0.99
C LEU A 54 -19.42 19.55 -1.14
N SER A 55 -18.49 19.29 -2.06
CA SER A 55 -17.28 20.10 -2.23
C SER A 55 -17.54 21.59 -2.47
N GLY A 56 -18.60 21.91 -3.24
CA GLY A 56 -19.01 23.29 -3.49
C GLY A 56 -19.51 24.02 -2.22
N GLN A 57 -20.31 23.33 -1.41
CA GLN A 57 -20.80 23.87 -0.15
C GLN A 57 -19.66 24.05 0.88
N MET A 58 -18.72 23.09 0.92
CA MET A 58 -17.51 23.20 1.76
C MET A 58 -16.66 24.41 1.37
N GLN A 59 -16.50 24.70 0.07
CA GLN A 59 -15.77 25.89 -0.39
C GLN A 59 -16.46 27.19 0.03
N LYS A 60 -17.81 27.23 0.01
CA LYS A 60 -18.56 28.39 0.52
C LYS A 60 -18.33 28.60 2.02
N LEU A 61 -18.44 27.52 2.80
CA LEU A 61 -18.15 27.55 4.24
C LEU A 61 -16.72 27.99 4.52
N GLN A 62 -15.76 27.55 3.68
CA GLN A 62 -14.36 27.97 3.81
C GLN A 62 -14.17 29.48 3.52
N LYS A 63 -14.85 30.01 2.51
CA LYS A 63 -14.82 31.45 2.23
C LYS A 63 -15.47 32.28 3.35
N GLN A 64 -16.54 31.75 3.94
CA GLN A 64 -17.32 32.46 4.97
C GLN A 64 -16.67 32.39 6.35
N TYR A 65 -16.09 31.26 6.73
CA TYR A 65 -15.59 30.96 8.07
C TYR A 65 -14.09 30.61 8.11
N GLY A 66 -13.36 30.70 6.98
CA GLY A 66 -11.97 30.23 6.89
C GLY A 66 -11.00 30.87 7.87
N ASN A 67 -11.31 32.10 8.34
CA ASN A 67 -10.54 32.79 9.37
C ASN A 67 -10.81 32.27 10.79
N ASN A 68 -11.91 31.51 11.00
CA ASN A 68 -12.28 30.88 12.27
C ASN A 68 -12.40 29.38 12.06
N ARG A 69 -11.30 28.66 12.34
CA ARG A 69 -11.22 27.20 12.14
C ARG A 69 -12.24 26.41 12.95
N GLU A 70 -12.54 26.82 14.17
CA GLU A 70 -13.52 26.12 15.00
C GLU A 70 -14.92 26.21 14.39
N ARG A 71 -15.33 27.42 13.99
CA ARG A 71 -16.63 27.64 13.39
C ARG A 71 -16.75 26.95 12.02
N TYR A 72 -15.68 26.99 11.23
CA TYR A 72 -15.63 26.25 9.96
C TYR A 72 -15.83 24.73 10.19
N ASN A 73 -15.10 24.13 11.11
CA ASN A 73 -15.21 22.68 11.42
C ASN A 73 -16.61 22.32 11.91
N LEU A 74 -17.23 23.17 12.74
CA LEU A 74 -18.57 22.97 13.27
C LEU A 74 -19.64 23.02 12.16
N GLU A 75 -19.53 23.99 11.25
CA GLU A 75 -20.46 24.10 10.12
C GLU A 75 -20.26 22.98 9.08
N VAL A 76 -19.03 22.54 8.85
CA VAL A 76 -18.73 21.35 8.02
C VAL A 76 -19.32 20.08 8.64
N GLN A 77 -19.21 19.91 9.96
CA GLN A 77 -19.83 18.78 10.66
C GLN A 77 -21.35 18.79 10.53
N LYS A 78 -22.01 19.94 10.73
CA LYS A 78 -23.45 20.11 10.53
C LYS A 78 -23.86 19.80 9.09
N LEU A 79 -23.04 20.18 8.10
CA LEU A 79 -23.27 19.87 6.70
C LEU A 79 -23.27 18.35 6.46
N TYR A 80 -22.30 17.63 7.00
CA TYR A 80 -22.24 16.16 6.90
C TYR A 80 -23.43 15.48 7.58
N GLU A 81 -23.82 15.94 8.75
CA GLU A 81 -24.99 15.44 9.47
C GLU A 81 -26.30 15.68 8.69
N LYS A 82 -26.47 16.88 8.17
CA LYS A 82 -27.63 17.26 7.36
C LYS A 82 -27.79 16.41 6.10
N GLU A 83 -26.68 16.21 5.40
CA GLU A 83 -26.63 15.45 4.13
C GLU A 83 -26.48 13.92 4.38
N LYS A 84 -26.40 13.49 5.64
CA LYS A 84 -26.20 12.07 6.08
C LYS A 84 -24.99 11.41 5.40
N VAL A 85 -23.91 12.16 5.21
CA VAL A 85 -22.66 11.69 4.62
C VAL A 85 -21.64 11.42 5.71
N ASN A 86 -21.05 10.21 5.71
CA ASN A 86 -20.00 9.86 6.65
C ASN A 86 -18.63 10.24 6.07
N PRO A 87 -17.93 11.27 6.60
CA PRO A 87 -16.62 11.69 6.11
C PRO A 87 -15.53 10.62 6.30
N MET A 88 -15.65 9.79 7.34
CA MET A 88 -14.70 8.71 7.61
C MET A 88 -14.84 7.55 6.62
N GLY A 89 -16.01 7.35 6.01
CA GLY A 89 -16.28 6.25 5.08
C GLY A 89 -15.42 6.28 3.81
N GLY A 90 -15.02 7.46 3.34
CA GLY A 90 -14.18 7.62 2.15
C GLY A 90 -12.69 7.49 2.42
N CYS A 91 -12.18 8.11 3.49
CA CYS A 91 -10.75 8.13 3.77
C CYS A 91 -10.22 6.83 4.38
N LEU A 92 -11.02 6.09 5.16
CA LEU A 92 -10.60 4.83 5.77
C LEU A 92 -10.11 3.81 4.71
N TRP A 93 -10.72 3.81 3.54
CA TRP A 93 -10.36 2.93 2.42
C TRP A 93 -8.99 3.23 1.82
N SER A 94 -8.51 4.46 1.93
CA SER A 94 -7.19 4.86 1.46
C SER A 94 -6.06 4.26 2.31
N PHE A 95 -6.36 3.86 3.55
CA PHE A 95 -5.39 3.26 4.47
C PHE A 95 -5.29 1.73 4.38
N ILE A 96 -6.22 1.06 3.68
CA ILE A 96 -6.19 -0.40 3.55
C ILE A 96 -4.85 -0.92 2.98
N PRO A 97 -4.26 -0.36 1.92
CA PRO A 97 -2.97 -0.83 1.41
C PRO A 97 -1.86 -0.73 2.47
N LEU A 98 -1.91 0.29 3.32
CA LEU A 98 -0.95 0.46 4.42
C LEU A 98 -1.14 -0.62 5.50
N ILE A 99 -2.39 -0.94 5.85
CA ILE A 99 -2.71 -2.02 6.81
C ILE A 99 -2.18 -3.36 6.29
N ILE A 100 -2.42 -3.67 5.02
CA ILE A 100 -1.92 -4.91 4.40
C ILE A 100 -0.38 -4.93 4.39
N LEU A 101 0.26 -3.79 4.11
CA LEU A 101 1.71 -3.68 4.19
C LEU A 101 2.22 -3.95 5.60
N MET A 102 1.57 -3.41 6.63
CA MET A 102 1.91 -3.67 8.04
C MET A 102 1.80 -5.15 8.42
N VAL A 103 0.86 -5.88 7.79
CA VAL A 103 0.70 -7.33 7.98
C VAL A 103 1.77 -8.11 7.22
N LEU A 104 2.07 -7.74 5.98
CA LEU A 104 3.05 -8.42 5.14
C LEU A 104 4.49 -8.19 5.58
N TYR A 105 4.79 -7.00 6.08
CA TYR A 105 6.15 -6.62 6.44
C TYR A 105 6.84 -7.58 7.42
N PRO A 106 6.22 -7.94 8.57
CA PRO A 106 6.83 -8.91 9.49
C PRO A 106 7.00 -10.30 8.86
N ILE A 107 6.06 -10.76 8.03
CA ILE A 107 6.12 -12.07 7.36
C ILE A 107 7.30 -12.12 6.38
N ILE A 108 7.49 -11.05 5.60
CA ILE A 108 8.61 -10.95 4.65
C ILE A 108 9.94 -10.79 5.39
N ARG A 109 9.96 -10.02 6.46
CA ARG A 109 11.17 -9.76 7.26
C ARG A 109 11.66 -10.99 8.02
N GLU A 110 10.74 -11.79 8.56
CA GLU A 110 11.03 -12.91 9.45
C GLU A 110 10.35 -14.22 8.95
N PRO A 111 10.68 -14.68 7.72
CA PRO A 111 9.98 -15.82 7.12
C PRO A 111 10.26 -17.14 7.86
N ILE A 112 11.42 -17.30 8.51
CA ILE A 112 11.73 -18.50 9.31
C ILE A 112 10.81 -18.56 10.54
N HIS A 113 10.52 -17.42 11.16
CA HIS A 113 9.59 -17.36 12.28
C HIS A 113 8.14 -17.59 11.81
N TYR A 114 7.65 -16.80 10.85
CA TYR A 114 6.22 -16.81 10.51
C TYR A 114 5.82 -17.97 9.61
N MET A 115 6.66 -18.37 8.62
CA MET A 115 6.32 -19.40 7.66
C MET A 115 6.84 -20.79 8.06
N MET A 116 7.91 -20.87 8.86
CA MET A 116 8.47 -22.17 9.28
C MET A 116 8.24 -22.45 10.78
N GLY A 117 7.68 -21.49 11.54
CA GLY A 117 7.36 -21.65 12.95
C GLY A 117 8.57 -21.67 13.90
N ILE A 118 9.77 -21.27 13.44
CA ILE A 118 10.99 -21.34 14.24
C ILE A 118 11.30 -20.00 14.87
N ASN A 119 11.28 -19.97 16.20
CA ASN A 119 11.57 -18.76 17.01
C ASN A 119 12.67 -19.01 18.05
N ASP A 120 13.11 -20.26 18.19
CA ASP A 120 14.16 -20.63 19.13
C ASP A 120 15.53 -20.17 18.63
N ALA A 121 16.29 -19.49 19.50
CA ALA A 121 17.61 -18.95 19.16
C ALA A 121 18.64 -20.06 18.85
N ASN A 122 18.53 -21.23 19.52
CA ASN A 122 19.45 -22.34 19.26
C ASN A 122 19.19 -22.95 17.89
N ALA A 123 17.91 -23.09 17.49
CA ALA A 123 17.56 -23.57 16.18
C ALA A 123 17.98 -22.60 15.07
N LEU A 124 17.79 -21.29 15.26
CA LEU A 124 18.27 -20.27 14.31
C LEU A 124 19.80 -20.29 14.20
N ASN A 125 20.54 -20.44 15.31
CA ASN A 125 22.00 -20.58 15.30
C ASN A 125 22.44 -21.85 14.56
N ALA A 126 21.78 -22.97 14.79
CA ALA A 126 22.10 -24.23 14.11
C ALA A 126 21.89 -24.13 12.59
N ILE A 127 20.81 -23.52 12.15
CA ILE A 127 20.57 -23.23 10.72
C ILE A 127 21.68 -22.32 10.18
N ALA A 128 21.99 -21.24 10.88
CA ALA A 128 23.00 -20.26 10.47
C ALA A 128 24.40 -20.90 10.33
N GLN A 129 24.78 -21.78 11.25
CA GLN A 129 26.05 -22.53 11.17
C GLN A 129 26.05 -23.48 9.97
N THR A 130 24.93 -24.17 9.71
CA THR A 130 24.85 -25.13 8.59
C THR A 130 25.06 -24.48 7.23
N VAL A 131 24.61 -23.22 7.06
CA VAL A 131 24.75 -22.46 5.82
C VAL A 131 25.96 -21.51 5.81
N ASN A 132 26.87 -21.59 6.77
CA ASN A 132 28.03 -20.69 6.92
C ASN A 132 27.63 -19.20 6.95
N TRP A 133 26.55 -18.89 7.66
CA TRP A 133 26.01 -17.54 7.74
C TRP A 133 27.05 -16.44 7.97
N GLY A 134 27.96 -16.65 8.93
CA GLY A 134 28.91 -15.62 9.33
C GLY A 134 29.80 -15.13 8.17
N SER A 135 30.35 -16.02 7.35
CA SER A 135 31.17 -15.65 6.19
C SER A 135 30.32 -15.13 5.05
N VAL A 136 29.24 -15.86 4.69
CA VAL A 136 28.35 -15.47 3.58
C VAL A 136 27.70 -14.10 3.81
N ALA A 137 27.30 -13.80 5.04
CA ALA A 137 26.66 -12.52 5.36
C ALA A 137 27.65 -11.34 5.33
N VAL A 138 28.93 -11.56 5.64
CA VAL A 138 29.99 -10.56 5.49
C VAL A 138 30.30 -10.33 4.02
N ASP A 139 30.47 -11.41 3.24
CA ASP A 139 30.80 -11.34 1.81
C ASP A 139 29.72 -10.59 1.02
N ASN A 140 28.43 -10.77 1.40
CA ASN A 140 27.30 -10.05 0.82
C ASN A 140 27.09 -8.63 1.41
N GLY A 141 27.86 -8.26 2.43
CA GLY A 141 27.74 -6.97 3.12
C GLY A 141 26.43 -6.80 3.91
N TRP A 142 25.82 -7.90 4.37
CA TRP A 142 24.62 -7.88 5.22
C TRP A 142 24.97 -7.58 6.68
N ILE A 143 26.13 -8.05 7.11
CA ILE A 143 26.74 -7.76 8.41
C ILE A 143 28.18 -7.27 8.21
N ARG A 144 28.74 -6.56 9.21
CA ARG A 144 30.09 -5.99 9.11
C ARG A 144 31.17 -6.97 9.47
N GLU A 145 30.93 -7.83 10.45
CA GLU A 145 31.88 -8.80 11.01
C GLU A 145 31.16 -10.13 11.21
N ALA A 146 31.88 -11.22 10.99
CA ALA A 146 31.38 -12.55 11.26
C ALA A 146 31.10 -12.71 12.76
N ALA A 147 29.91 -13.21 13.09
CA ALA A 147 29.48 -13.44 14.46
C ALA A 147 29.39 -14.95 14.74
N ASP A 148 29.83 -15.36 15.91
CA ASP A 148 29.74 -16.77 16.35
C ASP A 148 28.32 -17.25 16.56
N THR A 149 27.39 -16.30 16.83
CA THR A 149 25.98 -16.57 17.05
C THR A 149 25.14 -15.76 16.09
N PHE A 150 24.05 -16.36 15.60
CA PHE A 150 23.08 -15.65 14.76
C PHE A 150 22.34 -14.58 15.57
N ALA A 151 22.45 -13.34 15.12
CA ALA A 151 21.67 -12.23 15.67
C ALA A 151 20.44 -11.98 14.81
N ASN A 152 19.24 -12.21 15.35
CA ASN A 152 17.98 -11.94 14.66
C ASN A 152 17.67 -10.44 14.68
N THR A 153 18.39 -9.66 13.90
CA THR A 153 18.26 -8.21 13.77
C THR A 153 17.96 -7.81 12.34
N ALA A 154 17.28 -6.70 12.17
CA ALA A 154 16.90 -6.16 10.86
C ALA A 154 16.30 -7.24 9.93
N TYR A 155 16.96 -7.59 8.83
CA TYR A 155 16.51 -8.55 7.82
C TYR A 155 17.28 -9.88 7.86
N ASN A 156 17.97 -10.19 8.96
CA ASN A 156 18.82 -11.37 9.04
C ASN A 156 18.06 -12.68 8.82
N GLN A 157 16.81 -12.82 9.31
CA GLN A 157 16.02 -14.02 9.02
C GLN A 157 15.66 -14.15 7.53
N LEU A 158 15.38 -13.04 6.86
CA LEU A 158 15.12 -13.04 5.42
C LEU A 158 16.34 -13.50 4.64
N TYR A 159 17.52 -12.93 4.95
CA TYR A 159 18.80 -13.35 4.34
C TYR A 159 19.15 -14.79 4.68
N LEU A 160 18.96 -15.22 5.93
CA LEU A 160 19.19 -16.60 6.33
C LEU A 160 18.29 -17.56 5.56
N SER A 161 17.01 -17.21 5.37
CA SER A 161 16.08 -18.04 4.62
C SER A 161 16.42 -18.14 3.13
N SER A 162 17.04 -17.13 2.53
CA SER A 162 17.50 -17.19 1.13
C SER A 162 18.68 -18.14 0.92
N LEU A 163 19.43 -18.44 1.98
CA LEU A 163 20.53 -19.42 1.96
C LEU A 163 20.04 -20.86 2.14
N ILE A 164 18.77 -21.09 2.48
CA ILE A 164 18.18 -22.42 2.55
C ILE A 164 17.77 -22.85 1.14
N THR A 165 18.60 -23.67 0.52
CA THR A 165 18.41 -24.17 -0.85
C THR A 165 17.93 -25.63 -0.83
N PRO A 166 17.37 -26.17 -1.92
CA PRO A 166 17.04 -27.60 -2.00
C PRO A 166 18.23 -28.52 -1.70
N ASP A 167 19.45 -28.08 -2.04
CA ASP A 167 20.67 -28.91 -1.87
C ASP A 167 21.10 -29.05 -0.41
N ASN A 168 20.89 -28.01 0.43
CA ASN A 168 21.27 -28.03 1.84
C ASN A 168 20.07 -28.27 2.78
N LEU A 169 18.84 -28.35 2.27
CA LEU A 169 17.61 -28.44 3.06
C LEU A 169 17.62 -29.57 4.08
N SER A 170 18.08 -30.78 3.69
CA SER A 170 18.12 -31.92 4.58
C SER A 170 19.07 -31.72 5.77
N ALA A 171 20.22 -31.09 5.52
CA ALA A 171 21.18 -30.75 6.56
C ALA A 171 20.62 -29.68 7.52
N VAL A 172 19.96 -28.66 6.97
CA VAL A 172 19.30 -27.59 7.74
C VAL A 172 18.19 -28.17 8.62
N GLN A 173 17.33 -29.03 8.07
CA GLN A 173 16.26 -29.70 8.82
C GLN A 173 16.81 -30.54 9.97
N SER A 174 17.88 -31.31 9.71
CA SER A 174 18.52 -32.14 10.73
C SER A 174 19.13 -31.30 11.86
N ALA A 175 19.85 -30.21 11.51
CA ALA A 175 20.48 -29.33 12.47
C ALA A 175 19.42 -28.58 13.33
N ALA A 176 18.39 -28.05 12.73
CA ALA A 176 17.31 -27.36 13.43
C ALA A 176 16.53 -28.31 14.36
N THR A 177 16.26 -29.53 13.90
CA THR A 177 15.58 -30.56 14.72
C THR A 177 16.41 -30.92 15.95
N ALA A 178 17.73 -31.12 15.78
CA ALA A 178 18.65 -31.40 16.87
C ALA A 178 18.75 -30.24 17.87
N ALA A 179 18.52 -29.02 17.42
CA ALA A 179 18.54 -27.80 18.23
C ALA A 179 17.18 -27.42 18.84
N GLY A 180 16.15 -28.28 18.76
CA GLY A 180 14.87 -28.08 19.41
C GLY A 180 13.69 -27.71 18.50
N ALA A 181 13.88 -27.57 17.18
CA ALA A 181 12.81 -27.27 16.22
C ALA A 181 12.13 -28.56 15.69
N ALA A 182 12.00 -29.59 16.50
CA ALA A 182 11.36 -30.83 16.13
C ALA A 182 9.88 -30.60 15.78
N GLY A 183 9.44 -31.17 14.62
CA GLY A 183 8.05 -31.03 14.15
C GLY A 183 7.74 -29.72 13.40
N GLN A 184 8.71 -28.83 13.21
CA GLN A 184 8.55 -27.64 12.38
C GLN A 184 8.74 -27.98 10.89
N ASN A 185 7.98 -27.29 10.04
CA ASN A 185 8.04 -27.51 8.60
C ASN A 185 9.06 -26.57 7.97
N ILE A 186 10.31 -27.01 7.86
CA ILE A 186 11.40 -26.25 7.24
C ILE A 186 11.44 -26.56 5.75
N PHE A 187 11.39 -25.53 4.92
CA PHE A 187 11.41 -25.63 3.47
C PHE A 187 12.27 -24.50 2.86
N SER A 188 12.68 -24.67 1.61
CA SER A 188 13.40 -23.62 0.88
C SER A 188 12.38 -22.66 0.25
N ILE A 189 12.67 -21.35 0.35
CA ILE A 189 11.88 -20.30 -0.27
C ILE A 189 12.64 -19.81 -1.50
N ASN A 190 12.03 -19.92 -2.67
CA ASN A 190 12.62 -19.42 -3.90
C ASN A 190 12.36 -17.91 -4.04
N PHE A 191 13.36 -17.11 -3.71
CA PHE A 191 13.34 -15.64 -3.84
C PHE A 191 13.72 -15.16 -5.24
N ASP A 192 14.21 -16.06 -6.12
CA ASP A 192 14.49 -15.68 -7.49
C ASP A 192 13.20 -15.32 -8.24
N PHE A 193 13.17 -14.13 -8.78
CA PHE A 193 12.05 -13.62 -9.54
C PHE A 193 12.47 -13.38 -10.99
N LEU A 194 11.84 -14.15 -11.89
CA LEU A 194 12.09 -14.12 -13.35
C LEU A 194 13.53 -14.51 -13.76
N GLY A 195 14.29 -15.19 -12.93
CA GLY A 195 15.69 -15.54 -13.19
C GLY A 195 16.64 -14.34 -13.19
N LEU A 196 16.22 -13.19 -12.63
CA LEU A 196 16.95 -11.92 -12.75
C LEU A 196 17.11 -11.17 -11.43
N ILE A 197 16.24 -11.39 -10.48
CA ILE A 197 16.15 -10.53 -9.28
C ILE A 197 15.92 -11.39 -8.05
N ASP A 198 16.85 -11.31 -7.10
CA ASP A 198 16.68 -11.89 -5.77
C ASP A 198 15.83 -10.96 -4.88
N LEU A 199 14.62 -11.40 -4.56
CA LEU A 199 13.64 -10.63 -3.78
C LEU A 199 13.98 -10.53 -2.29
N SER A 200 14.93 -11.31 -1.79
CA SER A 200 15.44 -11.22 -0.41
C SER A 200 16.33 -9.99 -0.21
N GLN A 201 16.89 -9.45 -1.28
CA GLN A 201 17.86 -8.36 -1.22
C GLN A 201 17.16 -7.00 -1.03
N ILE A 202 17.91 -6.06 -0.42
CA ILE A 202 17.50 -4.66 -0.35
C ILE A 202 18.08 -3.92 -1.55
N PRO A 203 17.26 -3.25 -2.37
CA PRO A 203 17.73 -2.45 -3.49
C PRO A 203 18.71 -1.37 -3.04
N LYS A 204 19.83 -1.22 -3.74
CA LYS A 204 20.84 -0.18 -3.48
C LYS A 204 20.88 0.84 -4.62
N LEU A 205 21.13 2.11 -4.29
CA LEU A 205 21.38 3.14 -5.31
C LEU A 205 22.63 2.83 -6.15
N GLN A 206 23.63 2.22 -5.51
CA GLN A 206 24.85 1.76 -6.15
C GLN A 206 24.65 0.37 -6.77
N PHE A 207 23.74 0.26 -7.74
CA PHE A 207 23.33 -1.01 -8.35
C PHE A 207 24.48 -1.79 -9.02
N TRP A 208 25.56 -1.10 -9.41
CA TRP A 208 26.76 -1.72 -10.02
C TRP A 208 27.62 -2.51 -9.05
N THR A 209 27.36 -2.44 -7.75
CA THR A 209 28.10 -3.18 -6.71
C THR A 209 27.49 -4.54 -6.37
N MET A 210 26.36 -4.89 -6.97
CA MET A 210 25.61 -6.11 -6.67
C MET A 210 25.34 -6.90 -7.94
N GLU A 211 25.39 -8.22 -7.84
CA GLU A 211 24.91 -9.10 -8.90
C GLU A 211 23.38 -8.91 -9.08
N GLY A 212 22.92 -8.81 -10.33
CA GLY A 212 21.50 -8.48 -10.59
C GLY A 212 21.05 -7.09 -10.12
N GLY A 213 21.98 -6.22 -9.70
CA GLY A 213 21.69 -4.94 -9.05
C GLY A 213 20.88 -3.97 -9.89
N PHE A 214 21.01 -4.02 -11.22
CA PHE A 214 20.19 -3.18 -12.10
C PHE A 214 18.69 -3.54 -11.99
N GLY A 215 18.35 -4.83 -11.97
CA GLY A 215 16.98 -5.28 -11.77
C GLY A 215 16.43 -4.86 -10.40
N LEU A 216 17.24 -5.03 -9.36
CA LEU A 216 16.90 -4.60 -8.00
C LEU A 216 16.67 -3.09 -7.91
N PHE A 217 17.52 -2.27 -8.56
CA PHE A 217 17.37 -0.82 -8.60
C PHE A 217 16.09 -0.38 -9.32
N LEU A 218 15.70 -1.08 -10.39
CA LEU A 218 14.49 -0.75 -11.14
C LEU A 218 13.21 -1.00 -10.35
N LEU A 219 13.17 -1.96 -9.43
CA LEU A 219 11.95 -2.28 -8.67
C LEU A 219 11.38 -1.09 -7.88
N PRO A 220 12.15 -0.37 -7.03
CA PRO A 220 11.67 0.85 -6.38
C PRO A 220 11.20 1.92 -7.35
N VAL A 221 11.92 2.10 -8.47
CA VAL A 221 11.58 3.09 -9.48
C VAL A 221 10.25 2.76 -10.17
N ILE A 222 10.06 1.50 -10.58
CA ILE A 222 8.81 1.01 -11.18
C ILE A 222 7.68 1.08 -10.16
N SER A 223 7.94 0.73 -8.89
CA SER A 223 6.97 0.81 -7.80
C SER A 223 6.50 2.24 -7.58
N ALA A 224 7.41 3.20 -7.47
CA ALA A 224 7.06 4.62 -7.35
C ALA A 224 6.34 5.14 -8.60
N GLY A 225 6.82 4.78 -9.80
CA GLY A 225 6.19 5.13 -11.08
C GLY A 225 4.75 4.60 -11.19
N SER A 226 4.53 3.34 -10.80
CA SER A 226 3.19 2.74 -10.78
C SER A 226 2.25 3.46 -9.80
N SER A 227 2.76 3.94 -8.66
CA SER A 227 1.99 4.73 -7.69
C SER A 227 1.58 6.08 -8.27
N VAL A 228 2.47 6.75 -9.02
CA VAL A 228 2.13 8.00 -9.74
C VAL A 228 1.03 7.75 -10.76
N ILE A 229 1.18 6.73 -11.61
CA ILE A 229 0.19 6.39 -12.64
C ILE A 229 -1.16 6.08 -12.00
N PHE A 230 -1.18 5.25 -10.95
CA PHE A 230 -2.41 4.97 -10.19
C PHE A 230 -3.05 6.25 -9.65
N SER A 231 -2.26 7.14 -9.06
CA SER A 231 -2.73 8.43 -8.50
C SER A 231 -3.38 9.30 -9.58
N LEU A 232 -2.76 9.40 -10.77
CA LEU A 232 -3.28 10.15 -11.90
C LEU A 232 -4.59 9.55 -12.45
N ILE A 233 -4.68 8.22 -12.55
CA ILE A 233 -5.91 7.52 -12.96
C ILE A 233 -7.01 7.77 -11.93
N SER A 234 -6.72 7.57 -10.65
CA SER A 234 -7.68 7.76 -9.56
C SER A 234 -8.23 9.18 -9.51
N MET A 235 -7.38 10.19 -9.73
CA MET A 235 -7.83 11.58 -9.81
C MET A 235 -8.77 11.82 -11.00
N LYS A 236 -8.43 11.31 -12.18
CA LYS A 236 -9.29 11.46 -13.36
C LYS A 236 -10.63 10.79 -13.18
N THR A 237 -10.67 9.61 -12.57
CA THR A 237 -11.90 8.84 -12.36
C THR A 237 -12.77 9.45 -11.26
N ASN A 238 -12.15 10.04 -10.24
CA ASN A 238 -12.88 10.67 -9.13
C ASN A 238 -13.25 12.15 -9.41
N ALA A 239 -12.70 12.75 -10.47
CA ALA A 239 -12.99 14.12 -10.87
C ALA A 239 -14.35 14.21 -11.57
N VAL A 240 -15.42 13.98 -10.84
CA VAL A 240 -16.80 14.20 -11.33
C VAL A 240 -17.08 15.70 -11.57
N ASN A 241 -16.20 16.60 -11.10
CA ASN A 241 -16.42 18.03 -11.07
C ASN A 241 -15.22 18.88 -11.43
N LYS A 242 -15.46 19.94 -12.22
CA LYS A 242 -14.55 21.08 -12.37
C LYS A 242 -14.13 21.68 -11.02
N GLN A 243 -15.00 21.65 -10.00
CA GLN A 243 -14.70 22.14 -8.65
C GLN A 243 -13.83 21.19 -7.85
N ALA A 244 -13.97 19.87 -7.99
CA ALA A 244 -13.03 18.90 -7.42
C ALA A 244 -11.65 19.00 -8.08
N GLN A 245 -11.59 19.33 -9.39
CA GLN A 245 -10.34 19.67 -10.07
C GLN A 245 -9.74 20.99 -9.56
N GLN A 246 -10.56 21.98 -9.21
CA GLN A 246 -10.08 23.22 -8.57
C GLN A 246 -9.60 22.98 -7.14
N ALA A 247 -10.24 22.08 -6.40
CA ALA A 247 -9.75 21.63 -5.08
C ALA A 247 -8.44 20.82 -5.20
N ALA A 248 -8.29 20.01 -6.26
CA ALA A 248 -7.04 19.33 -6.58
C ALA A 248 -5.89 20.28 -6.96
N ASN A 249 -6.20 21.52 -7.34
CA ASN A 249 -5.23 22.60 -7.54
C ASN A 249 -4.78 23.27 -6.23
N ASN A 250 -5.34 22.92 -5.08
CA ASN A 250 -4.86 23.38 -3.78
C ASN A 250 -3.44 22.88 -3.52
N ALA A 251 -2.60 23.76 -2.96
CA ALA A 251 -1.19 23.47 -2.70
C ALA A 251 -0.96 22.17 -1.91
N SER A 252 -1.84 21.86 -0.94
CA SER A 252 -1.78 20.63 -0.14
C SER A 252 -1.96 19.36 -0.96
N MET A 253 -2.88 19.33 -1.94
CA MET A 253 -3.11 18.18 -2.81
C MET A 253 -1.94 17.97 -3.77
N ARG A 254 -1.38 19.04 -4.33
CA ARG A 254 -0.16 18.99 -5.16
C ARG A 254 1.04 18.47 -4.37
N THR A 255 1.21 18.95 -3.13
CA THR A 255 2.28 18.49 -2.24
C THR A 255 2.14 16.99 -1.98
N MET A 256 0.94 16.51 -1.67
CA MET A 256 0.68 15.09 -1.43
C MET A 256 0.97 14.23 -2.66
N MET A 257 0.68 14.72 -3.86
CA MET A 257 0.97 14.03 -5.13
C MET A 257 2.47 13.86 -5.39
N ILE A 258 3.31 14.77 -4.92
CA ILE A 258 4.78 14.72 -5.09
C ILE A 258 5.40 13.94 -3.93
N VAL A 259 4.96 14.19 -2.71
CA VAL A 259 5.53 13.60 -1.49
C VAL A 259 5.26 12.09 -1.44
N SER A 260 4.06 11.64 -1.82
CA SER A 260 3.71 10.21 -1.76
C SER A 260 4.62 9.31 -2.63
N PRO A 261 4.90 9.61 -3.91
CA PRO A 261 5.86 8.84 -4.71
C PRO A 261 7.30 8.91 -4.19
N LEU A 262 7.72 10.05 -3.65
CA LEU A 262 9.06 10.20 -3.07
C LEU A 262 9.22 9.31 -1.83
N ILE A 263 8.21 9.29 -0.95
CA ILE A 263 8.19 8.38 0.19
C ILE A 263 8.20 6.92 -0.29
N SER A 264 7.39 6.57 -1.30
CA SER A 264 7.34 5.24 -1.88
C SER A 264 8.71 4.81 -2.45
N LEU A 265 9.40 5.73 -3.12
CA LEU A 265 10.74 5.49 -3.65
C LEU A 265 11.75 5.28 -2.52
N TRP A 266 11.73 6.12 -1.49
CA TRP A 266 12.61 6.01 -0.33
C TRP A 266 12.39 4.69 0.42
N ILE A 267 11.14 4.32 0.67
CA ILE A 267 10.77 3.04 1.28
C ILE A 267 11.30 1.88 0.42
N GLY A 268 11.15 1.94 -0.90
CA GLY A 268 11.61 0.90 -1.82
C GLY A 268 13.12 0.66 -1.80
N PHE A 269 13.94 1.66 -1.44
CA PHE A 269 15.39 1.51 -1.25
C PHE A 269 15.80 1.16 0.19
N THR A 270 14.87 1.09 1.12
CA THR A 270 15.14 0.77 2.54
C THR A 270 14.56 -0.57 2.98
N MET A 271 13.71 -1.16 2.15
CA MET A 271 13.01 -2.42 2.42
C MET A 271 13.36 -3.51 1.39
N PRO A 272 13.13 -4.79 1.70
CA PRO A 272 13.37 -5.90 0.77
C PRO A 272 12.61 -5.74 -0.56
N ALA A 273 13.24 -6.16 -1.64
CA ALA A 273 12.70 -6.09 -3.00
C ALA A 273 11.33 -6.78 -3.16
N ALA A 274 11.07 -7.81 -2.35
CA ALA A 274 9.78 -8.49 -2.25
C ALA A 274 8.60 -7.53 -2.02
N LEU A 275 8.79 -6.50 -1.17
CA LEU A 275 7.76 -5.49 -0.92
C LEU A 275 7.49 -4.60 -2.14
N CYS A 276 8.52 -4.31 -2.95
CA CYS A 276 8.33 -3.57 -4.20
C CYS A 276 7.47 -4.36 -5.20
N VAL A 277 7.68 -5.68 -5.31
CA VAL A 277 6.85 -6.55 -6.18
C VAL A 277 5.39 -6.54 -5.72
N TYR A 278 5.16 -6.73 -4.42
CA TYR A 278 3.81 -6.60 -3.87
C TYR A 278 3.19 -5.23 -4.17
N TRP A 279 3.95 -4.13 -3.99
CA TRP A 279 3.47 -2.77 -4.20
C TRP A 279 3.10 -2.51 -5.67
N ILE A 280 3.93 -2.95 -6.61
CA ILE A 280 3.65 -2.88 -8.04
C ILE A 280 2.36 -3.65 -8.37
N ALA A 281 2.25 -4.91 -7.91
CA ALA A 281 1.06 -5.73 -8.10
C ALA A 281 -0.20 -5.05 -7.53
N ASN A 282 -0.11 -4.53 -6.29
CA ASN A 282 -1.20 -3.81 -5.64
C ASN A 282 -1.64 -2.56 -6.42
N ASN A 283 -0.69 -1.79 -6.98
CA ASN A 283 -0.99 -0.61 -7.80
C ASN A 283 -1.67 -0.99 -9.12
N LEU A 284 -1.16 -2.00 -9.83
CA LEU A 284 -1.77 -2.50 -11.08
C LEU A 284 -3.20 -3.01 -10.84
N LEU A 285 -3.40 -3.80 -9.79
CA LEU A 285 -4.72 -4.27 -9.39
C LEU A 285 -5.64 -3.13 -8.97
N SER A 286 -5.10 -2.08 -8.34
CA SER A 286 -5.85 -0.88 -7.98
C SER A 286 -6.30 -0.10 -9.22
N MET A 287 -5.45 -0.01 -10.26
CA MET A 287 -5.84 0.60 -11.54
C MET A 287 -6.98 -0.18 -12.21
N LEU A 288 -6.88 -1.51 -12.24
CA LEU A 288 -7.95 -2.38 -12.74
C LEU A 288 -9.24 -2.21 -11.93
N GLN A 289 -9.12 -2.20 -10.60
CA GLN A 289 -10.24 -1.97 -9.70
C GLN A 289 -10.89 -0.61 -9.92
N GLU A 290 -10.10 0.44 -10.16
CA GLU A 290 -10.59 1.79 -10.48
C GLU A 290 -11.46 1.78 -11.74
N PHE A 291 -11.00 1.09 -12.78
CA PHE A 291 -11.73 0.94 -14.03
C PHE A 291 -13.06 0.17 -13.85
N ILE A 292 -13.03 -0.94 -13.10
CA ILE A 292 -14.24 -1.73 -12.80
C ILE A 292 -15.23 -0.90 -11.96
N CYS A 293 -14.76 -0.25 -10.89
CA CYS A 293 -15.59 0.61 -10.06
C CYS A 293 -16.18 1.77 -10.86
N GLY A 294 -15.41 2.38 -11.75
CA GLY A 294 -15.91 3.45 -12.62
C GLY A 294 -17.09 3.00 -13.50
N ARG A 295 -17.03 1.77 -14.02
CA ARG A 295 -18.16 1.20 -14.79
C ARG A 295 -19.36 0.87 -13.93
N LEU A 296 -19.14 0.22 -12.78
CA LEU A 296 -20.22 -0.19 -11.87
C LEU A 296 -20.95 1.00 -11.24
N LEU A 297 -20.21 2.07 -10.94
CA LEU A 297 -20.74 3.28 -10.28
C LEU A 297 -21.10 4.39 -11.27
N LYS A 298 -21.10 4.13 -12.57
CA LYS A 298 -21.40 5.14 -13.60
C LYS A 298 -22.71 5.90 -13.33
N LYS A 299 -23.77 5.18 -12.97
CA LYS A 299 -25.07 5.79 -12.63
C LYS A 299 -25.00 6.67 -11.36
N ASP A 300 -24.20 6.28 -10.38
CA ASP A 300 -24.01 7.06 -9.15
C ASP A 300 -23.23 8.35 -9.46
N TYR A 301 -22.24 8.29 -10.36
CA TYR A 301 -21.51 9.45 -10.87
C TYR A 301 -22.41 10.39 -11.66
N GLU A 302 -23.24 9.88 -12.58
CA GLU A 302 -24.17 10.67 -13.39
C GLU A 302 -25.21 11.39 -12.51
N LYS A 303 -25.78 10.70 -11.52
CA LYS A 303 -26.68 11.30 -10.53
C LYS A 303 -26.00 12.40 -9.72
N ALA A 304 -24.78 12.15 -9.29
CA ALA A 304 -23.99 13.14 -8.54
C ALA A 304 -23.72 14.38 -9.39
N ALA A 305 -23.31 14.22 -10.63
CA ALA A 305 -23.05 15.31 -11.57
C ALA A 305 -24.34 16.12 -11.87
N ALA A 306 -25.48 15.45 -12.09
CA ALA A 306 -26.78 16.12 -12.35
C ALA A 306 -27.21 16.93 -11.12
N ALA A 307 -27.19 16.34 -9.93
CA ALA A 307 -27.58 17.03 -8.70
C ALA A 307 -26.70 18.24 -8.41
N GLN A 308 -25.42 18.18 -8.75
CA GLN A 308 -24.53 19.31 -8.58
C GLN A 308 -24.79 20.40 -9.62
N ALA A 309 -25.01 20.06 -10.89
CA ALA A 309 -25.34 21.03 -11.92
C ALA A 309 -26.67 21.79 -11.58
N GLU A 310 -27.64 21.09 -11.03
CA GLU A 310 -28.88 21.69 -10.57
C GLU A 310 -28.66 22.67 -9.39
N ARG A 311 -27.88 22.27 -8.39
CA ARG A 311 -27.49 23.14 -7.26
C ARG A 311 -26.76 24.39 -7.75
N GLU A 312 -25.79 24.27 -8.64
CA GLU A 312 -25.06 25.42 -9.22
C GLU A 312 -26.00 26.36 -9.99
N ARG A 313 -27.02 25.80 -10.66
CA ARG A 313 -28.02 26.61 -11.36
C ARG A 313 -28.85 27.41 -10.39
N LEU A 314 -29.40 26.77 -9.36
CA LEU A 314 -30.22 27.45 -8.33
C LEU A 314 -29.41 28.55 -7.62
N GLU A 315 -28.16 28.27 -7.27
CA GLU A 315 -27.27 29.26 -6.65
C GLU A 315 -27.02 30.49 -7.53
N LYS A 316 -26.84 30.29 -8.84
CA LYS A 316 -26.69 31.41 -9.79
C LYS A 316 -27.98 32.22 -9.96
N GLU A 317 -29.14 31.57 -9.84
CA GLU A 317 -30.44 32.25 -9.87
C GLU A 317 -30.61 33.09 -8.59
N GLU A 318 -30.33 32.54 -7.41
CA GLU A 318 -30.38 33.26 -6.14
C GLU A 318 -29.41 34.47 -6.11
N GLU A 319 -28.17 34.31 -6.58
CA GLU A 319 -27.21 35.41 -6.68
C GLU A 319 -27.71 36.53 -7.63
N LYS A 320 -28.35 36.16 -8.73
CA LYS A 320 -28.94 37.16 -9.65
C LYS A 320 -30.08 37.91 -9.02
N GLU A 321 -30.97 37.25 -8.31
CA GLU A 321 -32.09 37.87 -7.59
C GLU A 321 -31.58 38.78 -6.47
N GLU A 322 -30.58 38.36 -5.71
CA GLU A 322 -29.98 39.19 -4.66
C GLU A 322 -29.34 40.46 -5.24
N ARG A 323 -28.63 40.33 -6.36
CA ARG A 323 -28.06 41.50 -7.07
C ARG A 323 -29.16 42.45 -7.57
N ARG A 324 -30.27 41.93 -8.07
CA ARG A 324 -31.44 42.75 -8.48
C ARG A 324 -32.04 43.48 -7.29
N ARG A 325 -32.31 42.80 -6.17
CA ARG A 325 -32.81 43.45 -4.95
C ARG A 325 -31.88 44.56 -4.45
N LYS A 326 -30.60 44.29 -4.37
CA LYS A 326 -29.62 45.32 -3.96
C LYS A 326 -29.53 46.52 -4.93
N ALA A 327 -29.74 46.27 -6.21
CA ALA A 327 -29.80 47.36 -7.20
C ALA A 327 -31.08 48.21 -7.05
N GLU A 328 -32.23 47.58 -6.79
CA GLU A 328 -33.50 48.24 -6.54
C GLU A 328 -33.48 49.05 -5.22
N GLU A 329 -32.87 48.51 -4.15
CA GLU A 329 -32.68 49.23 -2.88
C GLU A 329 -31.76 50.46 -3.03
N ARG A 330 -30.74 50.40 -3.90
CA ARG A 330 -29.87 51.55 -4.18
C ARG A 330 -30.50 52.61 -5.07
N ALA A 331 -31.52 52.26 -5.82
CA ALA A 331 -32.24 53.18 -6.72
C ALA A 331 -33.41 53.89 -6.04
N ARG A 332 -33.81 53.43 -4.86
CA ARG A 332 -34.74 54.13 -3.95
C ARG A 332 -34.01 55.09 -3.01
#